data_72a8d71604ceb554e79d46e053f51444
#
_entry.id   72a8d71604ceb554e79d46e053f51444
#
_cell.length_a   1.000
_cell.length_b   1.000
_cell.length_c   1.000
_cell.angle_alpha   90.00
_cell.angle_beta   90.00
_cell.angle_gamma   90.00
#
_symmetry.space_group_name_H-M   'P 1'
#
loop_
_entity.id
_entity.type
_entity.pdbx_description
1 polymer ?
#
loop_
_entity_poly.entity_id
_entity_poly.type
_entity_poly.pdbx_seq_one_letter_code
_entity_poly.pdbx_strand_id
1 'polypeptide(L)'
;FQTHAAAQCMRCHRHEPGHSEGGEAGPNLMGAALRHDANGLLESLILPHAEIADGFGVAEVKLKNGTSKSGTIAARTDEYLDLKESESAIWRIKLSDLAEKPRPVSAMPAMGQILNPYETRDLIAWLLTLTKPNSQKPPPYEAKELSLADSKKMDEETKRTEAPARLKTQTDQTVSENNEIDPAVMELGKAQYNLCLGCHGPTGQGMPNVGPPLAKSEWVAGPVENLIGIQLRGLQGAITVNDVDYQFAAPMVAMGVGQPDENIAAVLTYVRNSFGNSASAVTPEMVAQYKDNNKDILSKVPPPMLNVKDLIDPFTKPIGVDGTPVISDAPAPAIPEIPSNGLGVSTTGMIIFLLIAGLTGIGLLRMKTINKEG
;
A
#
# COMPACT_ATOMS: atom_id res chain seq x y z
N PHE A 1 -3.96 16.73 -13.73
CA PHE A 1 -3.45 15.42 -14.13
C PHE A 1 -1.91 15.38 -14.15
N GLN A 2 -1.27 16.28 -14.90
CA GLN A 2 0.19 16.28 -15.11
C GLN A 2 0.98 16.81 -13.91
N THR A 3 0.48 17.81 -13.20
CA THR A 3 1.24 18.61 -12.24
C THR A 3 0.82 18.47 -10.78
N HIS A 4 -0.20 17.67 -10.49
CA HIS A 4 -0.65 17.49 -9.12
C HIS A 4 0.40 16.76 -8.28
N ALA A 5 0.90 17.42 -7.23
CA ALA A 5 2.06 16.96 -6.47
C ALA A 5 1.86 15.58 -5.79
N ALA A 6 0.64 15.28 -5.33
CA ALA A 6 0.35 14.03 -4.63
C ALA A 6 -0.28 12.96 -5.54
N ALA A 7 -1.18 13.32 -6.47
CA ALA A 7 -1.88 12.34 -7.29
C ALA A 7 -1.00 11.72 -8.39
N GLN A 8 -0.11 12.51 -9.00
CA GLN A 8 0.90 12.12 -10.00
C GLN A 8 0.41 11.06 -11.03
N CYS A 9 -0.75 11.28 -11.61
CA CYS A 9 -1.44 10.32 -12.48
C CYS A 9 -0.58 9.82 -13.65
N MET A 10 0.24 10.71 -14.24
CA MET A 10 1.17 10.38 -15.33
C MET A 10 2.25 9.36 -14.95
N ARG A 11 2.48 9.14 -13.67
CA ARG A 11 3.42 8.11 -13.24
C ARG A 11 2.99 6.72 -13.67
N CYS A 12 1.67 6.48 -13.66
CA CYS A 12 1.08 5.19 -13.99
C CYS A 12 0.34 5.20 -15.33
N HIS A 13 -0.15 6.35 -15.79
CA HIS A 13 -1.02 6.45 -16.95
C HIS A 13 -0.43 7.27 -18.08
N ARG A 14 -0.62 6.82 -19.31
CA ARG A 14 -0.45 7.59 -20.55
C ARG A 14 -1.80 8.14 -21.01
N HIS A 15 -1.80 9.26 -21.73
CA HIS A 15 -3.02 9.90 -22.24
C HIS A 15 -2.90 10.44 -23.67
N GLU A 16 -1.71 10.30 -24.30
CA GLU A 16 -1.48 10.77 -25.67
C GLU A 16 -0.84 9.68 -26.53
N PRO A 17 -1.10 9.68 -27.87
CA PRO A 17 -0.47 8.76 -28.79
C PRO A 17 1.00 9.10 -28.99
N GLY A 18 1.87 8.12 -28.88
CA GLY A 18 3.28 8.25 -29.29
C GLY A 18 4.19 9.02 -28.32
N HIS A 19 3.66 9.58 -27.22
CA HIS A 19 4.50 10.20 -26.19
C HIS A 19 5.09 9.12 -25.28
N SER A 20 6.41 9.18 -25.08
CA SER A 20 7.14 8.39 -24.09
C SER A 20 6.86 8.85 -22.65
N GLU A 21 6.15 9.96 -22.49
CA GLU A 21 5.80 10.52 -21.20
C GLU A 21 4.60 9.80 -20.61
N GLY A 22 4.74 9.33 -19.39
CA GLY A 22 3.74 8.57 -18.65
C GLY A 22 4.10 7.10 -18.46
N GLY A 23 3.63 6.54 -17.34
CA GLY A 23 3.88 5.15 -16.97
C GLY A 23 2.96 4.16 -17.68
N GLU A 24 3.29 2.88 -17.56
CA GLU A 24 2.53 1.74 -18.07
C GLU A 24 1.94 0.87 -16.95
N ALA A 25 2.08 1.30 -15.70
CA ALA A 25 1.54 0.58 -14.54
C ALA A 25 0.01 0.68 -14.44
N GLY A 26 -0.60 1.62 -15.15
CA GLY A 26 -2.03 1.78 -15.30
C GLY A 26 -2.46 1.80 -16.78
N PRO A 27 -3.75 1.62 -17.07
CA PRO A 27 -4.26 1.65 -18.45
C PRO A 27 -4.02 3.01 -19.10
N ASN A 28 -3.79 2.99 -20.42
CA ASN A 28 -3.76 4.20 -21.22
C ASN A 28 -5.15 4.88 -21.19
N LEU A 29 -5.18 6.17 -20.85
CA LEU A 29 -6.40 6.95 -20.67
C LEU A 29 -6.96 7.51 -22.00
N MET A 30 -6.28 7.31 -23.12
CA MET A 30 -6.87 7.62 -24.43
C MET A 30 -8.22 6.90 -24.57
N GLY A 31 -9.22 7.65 -25.00
CA GLY A 31 -10.58 7.14 -25.15
C GLY A 31 -11.25 6.79 -23.81
N ALA A 32 -10.84 7.38 -22.70
CA ALA A 32 -11.50 7.19 -21.41
C ALA A 32 -12.97 7.54 -21.48
N ALA A 33 -13.31 8.63 -22.16
CA ALA A 33 -14.69 9.09 -22.42
C ALA A 33 -15.53 8.16 -23.31
N LEU A 34 -14.89 7.21 -24.02
CA LEU A 34 -15.59 6.20 -24.83
C LEU A 34 -15.96 4.96 -24.03
N ARG A 35 -15.30 4.77 -22.88
CA ARG A 35 -15.47 3.58 -22.02
C ARG A 35 -16.32 3.88 -20.78
N HIS A 36 -16.22 5.10 -20.28
CA HIS A 36 -16.85 5.52 -19.02
C HIS A 36 -17.53 6.88 -19.19
N ASP A 37 -18.67 7.03 -18.57
CA ASP A 37 -19.30 8.34 -18.33
C ASP A 37 -18.69 9.00 -17.06
N ALA A 38 -19.23 10.15 -16.66
CA ALA A 38 -18.75 10.89 -15.49
C ALA A 38 -18.85 10.06 -14.19
N ASN A 39 -19.92 9.24 -14.05
CA ASN A 39 -20.13 8.42 -12.86
C ASN A 39 -19.13 7.25 -12.83
N GLY A 40 -18.90 6.58 -13.95
CA GLY A 40 -17.92 5.51 -14.06
C GLY A 40 -16.49 6.00 -13.81
N LEU A 41 -16.15 7.20 -14.29
CA LEU A 41 -14.85 7.83 -13.96
C LEU A 41 -14.74 8.19 -12.48
N LEU A 42 -15.81 8.70 -11.88
CA LEU A 42 -15.84 8.98 -10.44
C LEU A 42 -15.67 7.68 -9.63
N GLU A 43 -16.41 6.64 -9.99
CA GLU A 43 -16.30 5.33 -9.33
C GLU A 43 -14.87 4.78 -9.42
N SER A 44 -14.25 4.83 -10.61
CA SER A 44 -12.86 4.39 -10.81
C SER A 44 -11.86 5.17 -9.97
N LEU A 45 -12.12 6.46 -9.69
CA LEU A 45 -11.26 7.30 -8.85
C LEU A 45 -11.45 7.03 -7.35
N ILE A 46 -12.68 6.76 -6.91
CA ILE A 46 -13.02 6.60 -5.49
C ILE A 46 -12.93 5.15 -5.05
N LEU A 47 -13.33 4.22 -5.92
CA LEU A 47 -13.38 2.77 -5.68
C LEU A 47 -12.59 2.00 -6.75
N PRO A 48 -11.27 2.19 -6.87
CA PRO A 48 -10.46 1.65 -7.96
C PRO A 48 -10.42 0.12 -8.02
N HIS A 49 -10.95 -0.56 -7.00
CA HIS A 49 -11.08 -2.03 -6.97
C HIS A 49 -12.44 -2.52 -7.49
N ALA A 50 -13.42 -1.63 -7.71
CA ALA A 50 -14.76 -2.01 -8.16
C ALA A 50 -14.72 -2.58 -9.58
N GLU A 51 -14.00 -1.92 -10.48
CA GLU A 51 -13.75 -2.38 -11.84
C GLU A 51 -12.28 -2.18 -12.19
N ILE A 52 -11.59 -3.25 -12.55
CA ILE A 52 -10.16 -3.22 -12.89
C ILE A 52 -10.01 -3.58 -14.36
N ALA A 53 -9.37 -2.72 -15.13
CA ALA A 53 -9.08 -2.97 -16.54
C ALA A 53 -8.25 -4.25 -16.71
N ASP A 54 -8.51 -5.02 -17.77
CA ASP A 54 -7.77 -6.22 -18.11
C ASP A 54 -6.27 -5.96 -18.19
N GLY A 55 -5.48 -6.83 -17.58
CA GLY A 55 -4.03 -6.70 -17.52
C GLY A 55 -3.49 -5.80 -16.41
N PHE A 56 -4.35 -5.21 -15.55
CA PHE A 56 -3.92 -4.28 -14.50
C PHE A 56 -4.29 -4.72 -13.07
N GLY A 57 -4.96 -5.87 -12.91
CA GLY A 57 -5.28 -6.43 -11.61
C GLY A 57 -4.05 -7.11 -11.00
N VAL A 58 -3.63 -6.67 -9.82
CA VAL A 58 -2.55 -7.31 -9.04
C VAL A 58 -3.16 -8.32 -8.08
N ALA A 59 -2.59 -9.53 -8.01
CA ALA A 59 -3.07 -10.57 -7.12
C ALA A 59 -1.93 -11.40 -6.54
N GLU A 60 -2.16 -11.90 -5.33
CA GLU A 60 -1.47 -13.07 -4.81
C GLU A 60 -2.24 -14.31 -5.25
N VAL A 61 -1.54 -15.25 -5.88
CA VAL A 61 -2.07 -16.52 -6.36
C VAL A 61 -1.53 -17.64 -5.50
N LYS A 62 -2.41 -18.28 -4.72
CA LYS A 62 -2.07 -19.42 -3.86
C LYS A 62 -2.32 -20.73 -4.59
N LEU A 63 -1.31 -21.60 -4.61
CA LEU A 63 -1.37 -22.91 -5.25
C LEU A 63 -1.71 -24.00 -4.23
N LYS A 64 -2.31 -25.11 -4.70
CA LYS A 64 -2.69 -26.25 -3.86
C LYS A 64 -1.53 -26.92 -3.12
N ASN A 65 -0.31 -26.73 -3.59
CA ASN A 65 0.90 -27.23 -2.93
C ASN A 65 1.40 -26.31 -1.79
N GLY A 66 0.68 -25.22 -1.48
CA GLY A 66 1.00 -24.25 -0.43
C GLY A 66 1.97 -23.14 -0.84
N THR A 67 2.44 -23.12 -2.09
CA THR A 67 3.26 -22.01 -2.59
C THR A 67 2.38 -20.84 -3.04
N SER A 68 2.94 -19.63 -3.03
CA SER A 68 2.28 -18.41 -3.50
C SER A 68 3.12 -17.71 -4.54
N LYS A 69 2.46 -17.03 -5.47
CA LYS A 69 3.05 -16.15 -6.45
C LYS A 69 2.27 -14.84 -6.50
N SER A 70 2.96 -13.72 -6.62
CA SER A 70 2.35 -12.40 -6.73
C SER A 70 2.71 -11.75 -8.05
N GLY A 71 1.75 -11.05 -8.63
CA GLY A 71 1.97 -10.35 -9.89
C GLY A 71 0.69 -9.77 -10.47
N THR A 72 0.80 -9.25 -11.68
CA THR A 72 -0.35 -8.74 -12.44
C THR A 72 -0.99 -9.87 -13.24
N ILE A 73 -2.32 -9.97 -13.18
CA ILE A 73 -3.07 -10.90 -14.03
C ILE A 73 -3.06 -10.35 -15.44
N ALA A 74 -2.21 -10.90 -16.30
CA ALA A 74 -2.05 -10.47 -17.69
C ALA A 74 -3.18 -10.99 -18.59
N ALA A 75 -3.64 -12.22 -18.34
CA ALA A 75 -4.79 -12.80 -19.02
C ALA A 75 -5.46 -13.86 -18.13
N ARG A 76 -6.73 -14.13 -18.43
CA ARG A 76 -7.49 -15.20 -17.80
C ARG A 76 -8.44 -15.83 -18.81
N THR A 77 -8.49 -17.17 -18.79
CA THR A 77 -9.47 -17.98 -19.53
C THR A 77 -10.25 -18.86 -18.54
N ASP A 78 -11.07 -19.77 -19.06
CA ASP A 78 -11.77 -20.77 -18.25
C ASP A 78 -10.84 -21.88 -17.74
N GLU A 79 -9.65 -22.03 -18.31
CA GLU A 79 -8.71 -23.10 -17.98
C GLU A 79 -7.48 -22.63 -17.23
N TYR A 80 -6.99 -21.42 -17.51
CA TYR A 80 -5.74 -20.92 -16.95
C TYR A 80 -5.78 -19.41 -16.64
N LEU A 81 -4.78 -19.01 -15.89
CA LEU A 81 -4.45 -17.63 -15.52
C LEU A 81 -2.99 -17.38 -15.91
N ASP A 82 -2.70 -16.30 -16.65
CA ASP A 82 -1.36 -15.82 -16.90
C ASP A 82 -1.02 -14.74 -15.87
N LEU A 83 -0.03 -15.02 -15.02
CA LEU A 83 0.46 -14.12 -13.97
C LEU A 83 1.81 -13.54 -14.38
N LYS A 84 1.87 -12.24 -14.55
CA LYS A 84 3.09 -11.49 -14.85
C LYS A 84 3.77 -11.08 -13.56
N GLU A 85 4.83 -11.79 -13.19
CA GLU A 85 5.67 -11.50 -12.02
C GLU A 85 6.75 -10.46 -12.38
N SER A 86 7.27 -10.50 -13.63
CA SER A 86 8.19 -9.53 -14.20
C SER A 86 8.04 -9.50 -15.72
N GLU A 87 8.77 -8.60 -16.42
CA GLU A 87 8.77 -8.57 -17.90
C GLU A 87 9.26 -9.89 -18.52
N SER A 88 10.15 -10.61 -17.84
CA SER A 88 10.71 -11.89 -18.31
C SER A 88 10.08 -13.12 -17.66
N ALA A 89 9.23 -12.94 -16.66
CA ALA A 89 8.62 -14.02 -15.89
C ALA A 89 7.10 -13.89 -15.93
N ILE A 90 6.50 -14.53 -16.94
CA ILE A 90 5.04 -14.65 -17.06
C ILE A 90 4.70 -16.13 -16.95
N TRP A 91 3.91 -16.45 -15.93
CA TRP A 91 3.57 -17.82 -15.57
C TRP A 91 2.15 -18.17 -16.00
N ARG A 92 2.00 -19.22 -16.77
CA ARG A 92 0.70 -19.80 -17.06
C ARG A 92 0.35 -20.84 -16.00
N ILE A 93 -0.69 -20.58 -15.23
CA ILE A 93 -1.12 -21.38 -14.10
C ILE A 93 -2.50 -21.94 -14.42
N LYS A 94 -2.66 -23.27 -14.31
CA LYS A 94 -3.98 -23.89 -14.47
C LYS A 94 -4.90 -23.47 -13.32
N LEU A 95 -6.13 -23.12 -13.62
CA LEU A 95 -7.11 -22.77 -12.60
C LEU A 95 -7.39 -23.95 -11.64
N SER A 96 -7.22 -25.19 -12.14
CA SER A 96 -7.30 -26.41 -11.32
C SER A 96 -6.24 -26.50 -10.23
N ASP A 97 -5.10 -25.82 -10.40
CA ASP A 97 -3.97 -25.85 -9.45
C ASP A 97 -4.06 -24.77 -8.37
N LEU A 98 -5.03 -23.88 -8.48
CA LEU A 98 -5.29 -22.84 -7.48
C LEU A 98 -5.94 -23.41 -6.22
N ALA A 99 -5.46 -22.97 -5.05
CA ALA A 99 -6.07 -23.28 -3.77
C ALA A 99 -7.39 -22.51 -3.57
N GLU A 100 -7.43 -21.28 -4.09
CA GLU A 100 -8.60 -20.40 -4.03
C GLU A 100 -8.64 -19.50 -5.27
N LYS A 101 -9.81 -18.92 -5.56
CA LYS A 101 -9.96 -17.97 -6.66
C LYS A 101 -9.23 -16.67 -6.31
N PRO A 102 -8.23 -16.23 -7.10
CA PRO A 102 -7.54 -14.98 -6.84
C PRO A 102 -8.51 -13.79 -6.85
N ARG A 103 -8.30 -12.86 -5.94
CA ARG A 103 -9.02 -11.59 -5.88
C ARG A 103 -8.07 -10.48 -6.29
N PRO A 104 -8.10 -10.04 -7.54
CA PRO A 104 -7.25 -8.95 -7.99
C PRO A 104 -7.64 -7.66 -7.28
N VAL A 105 -6.64 -6.84 -7.00
CA VAL A 105 -6.78 -5.49 -6.48
C VAL A 105 -6.14 -4.52 -7.46
N SER A 106 -6.66 -3.32 -7.54
CA SER A 106 -6.08 -2.26 -8.35
C SER A 106 -4.82 -1.71 -7.68
N ALA A 107 -3.77 -1.50 -8.47
CA ALA A 107 -2.59 -0.76 -8.04
C ALA A 107 -2.86 0.76 -7.91
N MET A 108 -3.96 1.25 -8.47
CA MET A 108 -4.38 2.64 -8.34
C MET A 108 -4.90 2.90 -6.92
N PRO A 109 -4.36 3.90 -6.20
CA PRO A 109 -4.91 4.29 -4.90
C PRO A 109 -6.28 4.97 -5.05
N ALA A 110 -7.10 4.92 -3.99
CA ALA A 110 -8.36 5.64 -3.96
C ALA A 110 -8.11 7.15 -3.95
N MET A 111 -8.38 7.81 -5.06
CA MET A 111 -8.06 9.23 -5.27
C MET A 111 -8.87 10.17 -4.37
N GLY A 112 -10.00 9.74 -3.84
CA GLY A 112 -10.79 10.53 -2.88
C GLY A 112 -10.09 10.85 -1.57
N GLN A 113 -8.98 10.17 -1.26
CA GLN A 113 -8.13 10.49 -0.12
C GLN A 113 -7.01 11.51 -0.48
N ILE A 114 -6.80 11.74 -1.76
CA ILE A 114 -5.68 12.55 -2.30
C ILE A 114 -6.19 13.84 -2.95
N LEU A 115 -7.32 13.75 -3.65
CA LEU A 115 -7.95 14.86 -4.38
C LEU A 115 -9.13 15.40 -3.58
N ASN A 116 -9.25 16.73 -3.52
CA ASN A 116 -10.45 17.35 -3.03
C ASN A 116 -11.60 17.26 -4.06
N PRO A 117 -12.87 17.55 -3.69
CA PRO A 117 -14.01 17.41 -4.61
C PRO A 117 -13.91 18.29 -5.88
N TYR A 118 -13.29 19.46 -5.81
CA TYR A 118 -13.13 20.35 -6.96
C TYR A 118 -12.07 19.80 -7.93
N GLU A 119 -10.96 19.33 -7.41
CA GLU A 119 -9.90 18.67 -8.20
C GLU A 119 -10.42 17.40 -8.87
N THR A 120 -11.20 16.60 -8.15
CA THR A 120 -11.86 15.41 -8.69
C THR A 120 -12.82 15.76 -9.83
N ARG A 121 -13.66 16.78 -9.65
CA ARG A 121 -14.56 17.29 -10.68
C ARG A 121 -13.80 17.74 -11.93
N ASP A 122 -12.75 18.53 -11.75
CA ASP A 122 -11.99 19.12 -12.85
C ASP A 122 -11.20 18.04 -13.59
N LEU A 123 -10.69 17.03 -12.86
CA LEU A 123 -10.04 15.85 -13.45
C LEU A 123 -11.04 15.05 -14.30
N ILE A 124 -12.24 14.77 -13.80
CA ILE A 124 -13.28 14.05 -14.56
C ILE A 124 -13.66 14.83 -15.80
N ALA A 125 -13.87 16.15 -15.68
CA ALA A 125 -14.19 17.00 -16.83
C ALA A 125 -13.10 16.92 -17.91
N TRP A 126 -11.84 16.91 -17.52
CA TRP A 126 -10.73 16.73 -18.44
C TRP A 126 -10.70 15.32 -19.05
N LEU A 127 -10.87 14.25 -18.26
CA LEU A 127 -10.90 12.88 -18.74
C LEU A 127 -12.00 12.65 -19.79
N LEU A 128 -13.14 13.31 -19.64
CA LEU A 128 -14.24 13.29 -20.61
C LEU A 128 -13.90 13.96 -21.96
N THR A 129 -12.83 14.73 -22.05
CA THR A 129 -12.33 15.23 -23.34
C THR A 129 -11.48 14.21 -24.11
N LEU A 130 -11.07 13.12 -23.48
CA LEU A 130 -10.22 12.08 -24.08
C LEU A 130 -11.08 11.11 -24.92
N THR A 131 -11.50 11.55 -26.09
CA THR A 131 -12.39 10.81 -27.00
C THR A 131 -11.67 10.03 -28.10
N LYS A 132 -10.34 10.17 -28.24
CA LYS A 132 -9.57 9.43 -29.26
C LYS A 132 -9.38 8.00 -28.80
N PRO A 133 -9.74 6.97 -29.58
CA PRO A 133 -9.55 5.59 -29.19
C PRO A 133 -8.06 5.23 -29.07
N ASN A 134 -7.73 4.42 -28.07
CA ASN A 134 -6.41 3.81 -27.98
C ASN A 134 -6.30 2.67 -28.98
N SER A 135 -5.45 2.84 -29.99
CA SER A 135 -5.17 1.80 -30.99
C SER A 135 -3.99 0.90 -30.63
N GLN A 136 -3.31 1.17 -29.53
CA GLN A 136 -2.18 0.36 -29.10
C GLN A 136 -2.68 -0.96 -28.50
N LYS A 137 -2.26 -2.06 -29.12
CA LYS A 137 -2.44 -3.39 -28.54
C LYS A 137 -1.30 -3.63 -27.54
N PRO A 138 -1.57 -4.32 -26.42
CA PRO A 138 -0.48 -4.77 -25.56
C PRO A 138 0.53 -5.59 -26.38
N PRO A 139 1.83 -5.47 -26.09
CA PRO A 139 2.83 -6.28 -26.76
C PRO A 139 2.55 -7.76 -26.52
N PRO A 140 2.78 -8.62 -27.54
CA PRO A 140 2.67 -10.05 -27.36
C PRO A 140 3.68 -10.52 -26.30
N TYR A 141 3.27 -11.48 -25.49
CA TYR A 141 4.13 -12.10 -24.49
C TYR A 141 4.07 -13.62 -24.60
N GLU A 142 5.12 -14.28 -24.10
CA GLU A 142 5.15 -15.73 -23.95
C GLU A 142 5.04 -16.09 -22.48
N ALA A 143 3.99 -16.84 -22.12
CA ALA A 143 3.80 -17.35 -20.76
C ALA A 143 4.39 -18.75 -20.64
N LYS A 144 5.18 -19.00 -19.59
CA LYS A 144 5.73 -20.30 -19.25
C LYS A 144 4.76 -21.06 -18.36
N GLU A 145 4.47 -22.32 -18.68
CA GLU A 145 3.63 -23.14 -17.81
C GLU A 145 4.32 -23.37 -16.47
N LEU A 146 3.62 -23.07 -15.38
CA LEU A 146 4.07 -23.27 -14.00
C LEU A 146 3.31 -24.46 -13.41
N SER A 147 3.98 -25.60 -13.30
CA SER A 147 3.40 -26.76 -12.60
C SER A 147 3.52 -26.62 -11.08
N LEU A 148 2.70 -27.37 -10.34
CA LEU A 148 2.80 -27.46 -8.87
C LEU A 148 4.17 -27.96 -8.41
N ALA A 149 4.83 -28.81 -9.20
CA ALA A 149 6.17 -29.33 -8.88
C ALA A 149 7.25 -28.25 -9.06
N ASP A 150 7.16 -27.46 -10.14
CA ASP A 150 8.14 -26.41 -10.43
C ASP A 150 8.00 -25.24 -9.46
N SER A 151 6.78 -24.84 -9.12
CA SER A 151 6.55 -23.79 -8.12
C SER A 151 7.13 -24.16 -6.76
N LYS A 152 7.03 -25.43 -6.35
CA LYS A 152 7.61 -25.90 -5.10
C LYS A 152 9.14 -25.90 -5.13
N LYS A 153 9.76 -26.33 -6.23
CA LYS A 153 11.23 -26.27 -6.39
C LYS A 153 11.73 -24.83 -6.32
N MET A 154 11.06 -23.90 -7.00
CA MET A 154 11.42 -22.48 -6.98
C MET A 154 11.33 -21.91 -5.56
N ASP A 155 10.29 -22.25 -4.81
CA ASP A 155 10.10 -21.81 -3.43
C ASP A 155 11.18 -22.39 -2.49
N GLU A 156 11.55 -23.67 -2.64
CA GLU A 156 12.61 -24.32 -1.90
C GLU A 156 14.00 -23.75 -2.23
N GLU A 157 14.24 -23.41 -3.49
CA GLU A 157 15.48 -22.78 -3.95
C GLU A 157 15.62 -21.36 -3.40
N THR A 158 14.54 -20.58 -3.43
CA THR A 158 14.49 -19.25 -2.81
C THR A 158 14.79 -19.33 -1.32
N LYS A 159 14.15 -20.25 -0.58
CA LYS A 159 14.42 -20.47 0.84
C LYS A 159 15.86 -20.91 1.11
N ARG A 160 16.45 -21.70 0.22
CA ARG A 160 17.85 -22.18 0.36
C ARG A 160 18.87 -21.05 0.12
N THR A 161 18.61 -20.19 -0.84
CA THR A 161 19.47 -19.03 -1.15
C THR A 161 19.36 -17.93 -0.09
N GLU A 162 18.18 -17.77 0.51
CA GLU A 162 17.92 -16.79 1.58
C GLU A 162 18.51 -17.23 2.96
N ALA A 163 18.64 -18.54 3.23
CA ALA A 163 19.07 -19.06 4.53
C ALA A 163 20.48 -18.62 4.98
N PRO A 164 21.52 -18.52 4.13
CA PRO A 164 22.85 -18.10 4.56
C PRO A 164 22.95 -16.60 4.87
N ALA A 165 22.16 -15.75 4.21
CA ALA A 165 22.14 -14.31 4.46
C ALA A 165 21.51 -13.97 5.82
N ARG A 166 20.53 -14.76 6.25
CA ARG A 166 19.77 -14.58 7.50
C ARG A 166 20.63 -14.78 8.76
N LEU A 167 21.70 -15.59 8.69
CA LEU A 167 22.50 -15.94 9.86
C LEU A 167 23.50 -14.83 10.26
N LYS A 168 23.81 -13.87 9.38
CA LYS A 168 24.74 -12.78 9.66
C LYS A 168 24.09 -11.50 10.20
N THR A 169 22.77 -11.34 10.06
CA THR A 169 22.07 -10.09 10.40
C THR A 169 21.24 -10.18 11.69
N GLN A 170 21.03 -11.38 12.26
CA GLN A 170 20.14 -11.60 13.42
C GLN A 170 20.82 -11.64 14.79
N THR A 171 22.13 -11.38 14.89
CA THR A 171 22.83 -11.62 16.17
C THR A 171 22.95 -10.42 17.08
N ASP A 172 22.31 -9.26 16.80
CA ASP A 172 22.43 -8.12 17.74
C ASP A 172 21.26 -7.13 17.76
N GLN A 173 20.04 -7.61 17.57
CA GLN A 173 18.87 -6.80 17.97
C GLN A 173 18.28 -7.46 19.22
N THR A 174 18.63 -6.91 20.38
CA THR A 174 17.89 -7.15 21.62
C THR A 174 16.44 -6.74 21.40
N VAL A 175 15.62 -7.73 21.11
CA VAL A 175 14.16 -7.61 21.13
C VAL A 175 13.82 -7.28 22.59
N SER A 176 13.38 -6.06 22.85
CA SER A 176 12.75 -5.70 24.12
C SER A 176 11.53 -6.59 24.29
N GLU A 177 11.60 -7.51 25.22
CA GLU A 177 10.48 -8.34 25.64
C GLU A 177 9.31 -7.42 26.10
N ASN A 178 8.17 -7.55 25.47
CA ASN A 178 6.87 -6.86 25.69
C ASN A 178 6.56 -5.67 24.77
N ASN A 179 6.59 -5.85 23.44
CA ASN A 179 5.86 -4.97 22.54
C ASN A 179 4.87 -5.79 21.72
N GLU A 180 3.78 -6.19 22.35
CA GLU A 180 2.58 -6.62 21.63
C GLU A 180 2.03 -5.39 20.91
N ILE A 181 2.18 -5.36 19.58
CA ILE A 181 1.65 -4.26 18.75
C ILE A 181 0.13 -4.35 18.80
N ASP A 182 -0.53 -3.25 19.13
CA ASP A 182 -1.99 -3.16 19.17
C ASP A 182 -2.56 -3.66 17.82
N PRO A 183 -3.43 -4.67 17.81
CA PRO A 183 -4.09 -5.16 16.61
C PRO A 183 -4.82 -4.08 15.83
N ALA A 184 -5.36 -3.05 16.50
CA ALA A 184 -6.01 -1.91 15.83
C ALA A 184 -5.03 -1.09 15.00
N VAL A 185 -3.79 -0.90 15.47
CA VAL A 185 -2.71 -0.23 14.71
C VAL A 185 -2.35 -1.05 13.48
N MET A 186 -2.28 -2.38 13.61
CA MET A 186 -1.98 -3.27 12.47
C MET A 186 -3.10 -3.25 11.42
N GLU A 187 -4.36 -3.26 11.83
CA GLU A 187 -5.51 -3.16 10.91
C GLU A 187 -5.56 -1.78 10.20
N LEU A 188 -5.34 -0.69 10.93
CA LEU A 188 -5.23 0.64 10.35
C LEU A 188 -4.07 0.71 9.36
N GLY A 189 -2.89 0.21 9.74
CA GLY A 189 -1.70 0.18 8.89
C GLY A 189 -1.92 -0.64 7.62
N LYS A 190 -2.58 -1.78 7.72
CA LYS A 190 -2.98 -2.61 6.58
C LYS A 190 -3.93 -1.87 5.63
N ALA A 191 -4.91 -1.14 6.17
CA ALA A 191 -5.80 -0.31 5.38
C ALA A 191 -5.04 0.80 4.64
N GLN A 192 -4.09 1.47 5.31
CA GLN A 192 -3.25 2.51 4.72
C GLN A 192 -2.25 1.94 3.68
N TYR A 193 -1.84 0.67 3.83
CA TYR A 193 -0.92 0.01 2.88
C TYR A 193 -1.48 -0.09 1.46
N ASN A 194 -2.80 0.05 1.28
CA ASN A 194 -3.41 0.13 -0.05
C ASN A 194 -2.80 1.24 -0.92
N LEU A 195 -2.30 2.33 -0.32
CA LEU A 195 -1.60 3.40 -1.02
C LEU A 195 -0.20 2.98 -1.52
N CYS A 196 0.41 1.99 -0.89
CA CYS A 196 1.76 1.50 -1.17
C CYS A 196 1.75 0.31 -2.14
N LEU A 197 0.61 -0.40 -2.19
CA LEU A 197 0.42 -1.67 -2.89
C LEU A 197 0.76 -1.57 -4.38
N GLY A 198 0.45 -0.45 -5.03
CA GLY A 198 0.68 -0.24 -6.46
C GLY A 198 2.16 -0.27 -6.87
N CYS A 199 3.07 0.06 -5.94
CA CYS A 199 4.50 0.04 -6.21
C CYS A 199 5.21 -1.13 -5.53
N HIS A 200 4.76 -1.51 -4.34
CA HIS A 200 5.45 -2.50 -3.51
C HIS A 200 4.77 -3.89 -3.51
N GLY A 201 3.66 -4.03 -4.22
CA GLY A 201 2.91 -5.28 -4.35
C GLY A 201 2.12 -5.67 -3.09
N PRO A 202 1.15 -6.60 -3.19
CA PRO A 202 0.29 -6.98 -2.08
C PRO A 202 1.02 -7.75 -0.97
N THR A 203 2.15 -8.37 -1.29
CA THR A 203 3.01 -9.13 -0.38
C THR A 203 4.32 -8.43 -0.06
N GLY A 204 4.45 -7.15 -0.44
CA GLY A 204 5.67 -6.37 -0.20
C GLY A 204 6.88 -6.79 -1.04
N GLN A 205 6.72 -7.64 -2.05
CA GLN A 205 7.84 -8.13 -2.89
C GLN A 205 8.33 -7.11 -3.92
N GLY A 206 7.72 -5.93 -3.96
CA GLY A 206 7.99 -4.95 -4.98
C GLY A 206 7.28 -5.25 -6.30
N MET A 207 7.36 -4.29 -7.20
CA MET A 207 6.87 -4.43 -8.57
C MET A 207 7.99 -4.09 -9.54
N PRO A 208 8.26 -4.92 -10.56
CA PRO A 208 9.34 -4.70 -11.52
C PRO A 208 9.26 -3.30 -12.14
N ASN A 209 10.37 -2.57 -12.16
CA ASN A 209 10.50 -1.22 -12.71
C ASN A 209 9.62 -0.13 -12.03
N VAL A 210 8.90 -0.46 -10.96
CA VAL A 210 7.95 0.44 -10.28
C VAL A 210 8.36 0.74 -8.84
N GLY A 211 8.65 -0.28 -8.04
CA GLY A 211 9.05 -0.12 -6.65
C GLY A 211 9.82 -1.32 -6.10
N PRO A 212 10.79 -1.09 -5.19
CA PRO A 212 11.61 -2.16 -4.60
C PRO A 212 10.79 -3.00 -3.61
N PRO A 213 11.27 -4.19 -3.23
CA PRO A 213 10.67 -4.96 -2.17
C PRO A 213 10.73 -4.24 -0.82
N LEU A 214 9.66 -4.35 -0.05
CA LEU A 214 9.61 -4.02 1.37
C LEU A 214 9.77 -5.28 2.24
N ALA A 215 9.53 -6.45 1.63
CA ALA A 215 9.66 -7.72 2.29
C ALA A 215 11.12 -8.00 2.67
N LYS A 216 11.34 -8.29 3.96
CA LYS A 216 12.66 -8.59 4.54
C LYS A 216 13.71 -7.50 4.24
N SER A 217 13.27 -6.27 4.02
CA SER A 217 14.15 -5.16 3.63
C SER A 217 14.88 -4.60 4.84
N GLU A 218 16.21 -4.49 4.73
CA GLU A 218 17.09 -3.84 5.68
C GLU A 218 16.69 -2.37 5.92
N TRP A 219 16.21 -1.69 4.88
CA TRP A 219 15.74 -0.32 4.99
C TRP A 219 14.46 -0.20 5.81
N VAL A 220 13.56 -1.19 5.69
CA VAL A 220 12.32 -1.25 6.47
C VAL A 220 12.61 -1.57 7.94
N ALA A 221 13.55 -2.47 8.21
CA ALA A 221 13.95 -2.81 9.56
C ALA A 221 14.88 -1.77 10.21
N GLY A 222 15.50 -0.90 9.40
CA GLY A 222 16.48 0.10 9.80
C GLY A 222 15.90 1.32 10.53
N PRO A 223 16.64 2.45 10.54
CA PRO A 223 16.25 3.67 11.24
C PRO A 223 14.87 4.19 10.83
N VAL A 224 14.02 4.46 11.81
CA VAL A 224 12.63 4.91 11.62
C VAL A 224 12.57 6.26 10.91
N GLU A 225 13.55 7.13 11.16
CA GLU A 225 13.68 8.45 10.57
C GLU A 225 13.74 8.42 9.05
N ASN A 226 14.41 7.41 8.49
CA ASN A 226 14.43 7.20 7.04
C ASN A 226 13.02 6.97 6.51
N LEU A 227 12.26 6.08 7.14
CA LEU A 227 10.92 5.72 6.69
C LEU A 227 9.93 6.88 6.82
N ILE A 228 9.97 7.61 7.94
CA ILE A 228 9.15 8.81 8.14
C ILE A 228 9.51 9.87 7.09
N GLY A 229 10.81 10.09 6.89
CA GLY A 229 11.29 11.05 5.89
C GLY A 229 10.86 10.68 4.47
N ILE A 230 10.94 9.40 4.10
CA ILE A 230 10.48 8.89 2.79
C ILE A 230 8.98 9.12 2.62
N GLN A 231 8.17 8.87 3.65
CA GLN A 231 6.73 9.12 3.58
C GLN A 231 6.40 10.61 3.38
N LEU A 232 7.14 11.51 4.02
CA LEU A 232 6.85 12.95 4.02
C LEU A 232 7.51 13.71 2.85
N ARG A 233 8.57 13.17 2.25
CA ARG A 233 9.36 13.86 1.24
C ARG A 233 9.51 13.07 -0.07
N GLY A 234 9.21 11.77 -0.05
CA GLY A 234 9.54 10.87 -1.15
C GLY A 234 11.02 10.49 -1.19
N LEU A 235 11.40 9.66 -2.16
CA LEU A 235 12.76 9.14 -2.31
C LEU A 235 13.18 9.07 -3.78
N GLN A 236 14.40 9.50 -4.10
CA GLN A 236 15.01 9.38 -5.41
C GLN A 236 16.42 8.81 -5.33
N GLY A 237 16.88 8.26 -6.44
CA GLY A 237 18.19 7.64 -6.58
C GLY A 237 18.12 6.12 -6.66
N ALA A 238 19.25 5.50 -7.04
CA ALA A 238 19.40 4.05 -7.01
C ALA A 238 19.46 3.58 -5.56
N ILE A 239 18.84 2.44 -5.27
CA ILE A 239 18.82 1.84 -3.94
C ILE A 239 19.12 0.35 -4.05
N THR A 240 19.95 -0.16 -3.16
CA THR A 240 20.19 -1.59 -3.00
C THR A 240 19.28 -2.12 -1.91
N VAL A 241 18.51 -3.16 -2.18
CA VAL A 241 17.63 -3.82 -1.21
C VAL A 241 17.87 -5.33 -1.30
N ASN A 242 18.15 -5.98 -0.20
CA ASN A 242 18.47 -7.41 -0.16
C ASN A 242 19.57 -7.80 -1.16
N ASP A 243 20.66 -7.04 -1.20
CA ASP A 243 21.81 -7.23 -2.11
C ASP A 243 21.46 -7.10 -3.61
N VAL A 244 20.30 -6.55 -3.96
CA VAL A 244 19.88 -6.29 -5.34
C VAL A 244 19.77 -4.79 -5.60
N ASP A 245 20.41 -4.35 -6.67
CA ASP A 245 20.36 -2.93 -7.08
C ASP A 245 19.08 -2.62 -7.84
N TYR A 246 18.39 -1.56 -7.41
CA TYR A 246 17.19 -1.05 -8.04
C TYR A 246 17.41 0.38 -8.52
N GLN A 247 17.07 0.61 -9.77
CA GLN A 247 16.99 1.95 -10.34
C GLN A 247 15.65 2.09 -11.06
N PHE A 248 14.88 3.09 -10.66
CA PHE A 248 13.54 3.32 -11.19
C PHE A 248 13.51 4.57 -12.05
N ALA A 249 12.71 4.54 -13.10
CA ALA A 249 12.50 5.68 -13.99
C ALA A 249 11.83 6.87 -13.28
N ALA A 250 11.06 6.59 -12.24
CA ALA A 250 10.38 7.61 -11.44
C ALA A 250 10.68 7.42 -9.93
N PRO A 251 10.85 8.51 -9.18
CA PRO A 251 11.09 8.46 -7.74
C PRO A 251 9.85 8.01 -6.97
N MET A 252 10.03 7.52 -5.74
CA MET A 252 8.93 7.31 -4.80
C MET A 252 8.37 8.67 -4.37
N VAL A 253 7.07 8.83 -4.47
CA VAL A 253 6.40 10.08 -4.05
C VAL A 253 6.15 10.11 -2.55
N ALA A 254 5.97 11.32 -2.01
CA ALA A 254 5.65 11.57 -0.61
C ALA A 254 4.19 11.20 -0.32
N MET A 255 3.93 9.95 0.09
CA MET A 255 2.58 9.44 0.35
C MET A 255 1.98 9.91 1.67
N GLY A 256 2.79 10.42 2.60
CA GLY A 256 2.37 10.90 3.91
C GLY A 256 1.98 12.39 3.93
N VAL A 257 2.10 13.12 2.80
CA VAL A 257 1.71 14.53 2.76
C VAL A 257 0.21 14.69 2.96
N GLY A 258 -0.18 15.47 3.97
CA GLY A 258 -1.59 15.69 4.32
C GLY A 258 -2.24 14.54 5.11
N GLN A 259 -1.51 13.46 5.37
CA GLN A 259 -2.00 12.36 6.19
C GLN A 259 -1.85 12.67 7.69
N PRO A 260 -2.80 12.24 8.55
CA PRO A 260 -2.62 12.24 10.00
C PRO A 260 -1.39 11.44 10.43
N ASP A 261 -0.76 11.85 11.53
CA ASP A 261 0.44 11.19 12.07
C ASP A 261 0.15 9.73 12.45
N GLU A 262 -1.05 9.44 12.92
CA GLU A 262 -1.53 8.10 13.25
C GLU A 262 -1.54 7.18 12.02
N ASN A 263 -1.95 7.69 10.86
CA ASN A 263 -1.98 6.91 9.62
C ASN A 263 -0.58 6.59 9.13
N ILE A 264 0.33 7.57 9.19
CA ILE A 264 1.74 7.38 8.81
C ILE A 264 2.40 6.37 9.76
N ALA A 265 2.21 6.54 11.07
CA ALA A 265 2.75 5.65 12.08
C ALA A 265 2.22 4.21 11.91
N ALA A 266 0.92 4.07 11.68
CA ALA A 266 0.28 2.77 11.52
C ALA A 266 0.77 2.02 10.26
N VAL A 267 0.86 2.69 9.10
CA VAL A 267 1.36 2.02 7.87
C VAL A 267 2.82 1.63 8.01
N LEU A 268 3.64 2.47 8.62
CA LEU A 268 5.05 2.13 8.86
C LEU A 268 5.18 0.97 9.86
N THR A 269 4.39 0.95 10.92
CA THR A 269 4.33 -0.18 11.87
C THR A 269 3.90 -1.47 11.17
N TYR A 270 2.86 -1.40 10.32
CA TYR A 270 2.40 -2.55 9.55
C TYR A 270 3.49 -3.10 8.62
N VAL A 271 4.16 -2.25 7.84
CA VAL A 271 5.24 -2.67 6.92
C VAL A 271 6.41 -3.26 7.69
N ARG A 272 6.78 -2.68 8.83
CA ARG A 272 7.89 -3.14 9.69
C ARG A 272 7.59 -4.48 10.37
N ASN A 273 6.33 -4.91 10.45
CA ASN A 273 5.91 -6.15 11.11
C ASN A 273 5.11 -7.09 10.20
N SER A 274 5.21 -6.86 8.89
CA SER A 274 4.60 -7.71 7.85
C SER A 274 5.67 -8.16 6.86
N PHE A 275 5.30 -9.03 5.93
CA PHE A 275 6.14 -9.45 4.81
C PHE A 275 7.47 -10.08 5.24
N GLY A 276 7.52 -10.68 6.44
CA GLY A 276 8.73 -11.29 7.00
C GLY A 276 9.67 -10.28 7.67
N ASN A 277 9.25 -9.04 7.85
CA ASN A 277 9.90 -8.06 8.71
C ASN A 277 9.49 -8.27 10.17
N SER A 278 10.37 -7.89 11.10
CA SER A 278 10.12 -7.84 12.54
C SER A 278 10.97 -6.72 13.13
N ALA A 279 10.35 -5.56 13.38
CA ALA A 279 11.04 -4.38 13.90
C ALA A 279 10.10 -3.58 14.80
N SER A 280 10.65 -2.60 15.54
CA SER A 280 9.89 -1.77 16.47
C SER A 280 8.73 -1.03 15.77
N ALA A 281 7.63 -0.85 16.52
CA ALA A 281 6.52 -0.02 16.07
C ALA A 281 6.97 1.44 15.88
N VAL A 282 6.28 2.14 14.98
CA VAL A 282 6.40 3.59 14.81
C VAL A 282 5.21 4.24 15.49
N THR A 283 5.45 5.30 16.29
CA THR A 283 4.38 6.00 16.99
C THR A 283 4.05 7.33 16.33
N PRO A 284 2.83 7.87 16.50
CA PRO A 284 2.47 9.21 16.02
C PRO A 284 3.41 10.30 16.54
N GLU A 285 3.91 10.16 17.76
CA GLU A 285 4.85 11.11 18.38
C GLU A 285 6.19 11.14 17.64
N MET A 286 6.68 9.98 17.17
CA MET A 286 7.90 9.92 16.34
C MET A 286 7.70 10.67 15.01
N VAL A 287 6.51 10.56 14.42
CA VAL A 287 6.16 11.30 13.18
C VAL A 287 6.08 12.79 13.47
N ALA A 288 5.41 13.19 14.52
CA ALA A 288 5.31 14.61 14.97
C ALA A 288 6.69 15.20 15.25
N GLN A 289 7.54 14.47 15.98
CA GLN A 289 8.91 14.90 16.27
C GLN A 289 9.75 15.07 15.00
N TYR A 290 9.63 14.15 14.06
CA TYR A 290 10.30 14.29 12.75
C TYR A 290 9.82 15.54 12.01
N LYS A 291 8.52 15.82 12.00
CA LYS A 291 7.94 17.02 11.39
C LYS A 291 8.47 18.29 12.03
N ASP A 292 8.53 18.35 13.37
CA ASP A 292 9.05 19.50 14.11
C ASP A 292 10.53 19.75 13.82
N ASN A 293 11.34 18.70 13.82
CA ASN A 293 12.76 18.79 13.53
C ASN A 293 13.06 19.20 12.08
N ASN A 294 12.12 18.97 11.17
CA ASN A 294 12.28 19.22 9.73
C ASN A 294 11.30 20.26 9.18
N LYS A 295 10.67 21.08 10.02
CA LYS A 295 9.60 22.01 9.62
C LYS A 295 10.02 22.99 8.51
N ASP A 296 11.25 23.47 8.52
CA ASP A 296 11.75 24.42 7.52
C ASP A 296 11.87 23.77 6.12
N ILE A 297 12.14 22.47 6.09
CA ILE A 297 12.20 21.69 4.84
C ILE A 297 10.78 21.33 4.39
N LEU A 298 9.94 20.87 5.33
CA LEU A 298 8.58 20.41 5.06
C LEU A 298 7.62 21.56 4.73
N SER A 299 7.94 22.82 5.10
CA SER A 299 7.16 24.01 4.72
C SER A 299 7.29 24.38 3.25
N LYS A 300 8.30 23.87 2.54
CA LYS A 300 8.46 24.09 1.09
C LYS A 300 7.41 23.30 0.32
N VAL A 301 6.94 23.84 -0.81
CA VAL A 301 5.86 23.20 -1.61
C VAL A 301 6.37 23.02 -3.05
N PRO A 302 6.59 21.75 -3.50
CA PRO A 302 6.67 20.53 -2.69
C PRO A 302 7.93 20.51 -1.80
N PRO A 303 7.95 19.75 -0.71
CA PRO A 303 9.18 19.53 0.05
C PRO A 303 10.24 18.88 -0.84
N PRO A 304 11.52 19.27 -0.70
CA PRO A 304 12.59 18.66 -1.48
C PRO A 304 12.71 17.17 -1.16
N MET A 305 12.72 16.37 -2.21
CA MET A 305 12.77 14.91 -2.12
C MET A 305 14.08 14.45 -1.48
N LEU A 306 14.01 13.37 -0.69
CA LEU A 306 15.20 12.68 -0.18
C LEU A 306 15.96 12.01 -1.32
N ASN A 307 17.28 12.00 -1.21
CA ASN A 307 18.11 11.14 -2.06
C ASN A 307 18.59 9.95 -1.23
N VAL A 308 18.69 8.76 -1.83
CA VAL A 308 19.17 7.54 -1.15
C VAL A 308 20.50 7.75 -0.44
N LYS A 309 21.43 8.52 -1.05
CA LYS A 309 22.74 8.85 -0.45
C LYS A 309 22.65 9.67 0.85
N ASP A 310 21.52 10.33 1.10
CA ASP A 310 21.30 11.17 2.29
C ASP A 310 20.55 10.41 3.41
N LEU A 311 20.20 9.15 3.16
CA LEU A 311 19.58 8.28 4.17
C LEU A 311 20.63 7.80 5.18
N ILE A 312 20.19 7.56 6.40
CA ILE A 312 20.97 6.88 7.42
C ILE A 312 21.17 5.44 6.94
N ASP A 313 22.42 4.95 6.96
CA ASP A 313 22.73 3.58 6.61
C ASP A 313 21.88 2.60 7.46
N PRO A 314 21.11 1.71 6.85
CA PRO A 314 20.20 0.80 7.56
C PRO A 314 20.91 -0.12 8.57
N PHE A 315 22.22 -0.31 8.44
CA PHE A 315 23.04 -1.09 9.36
C PHE A 315 23.69 -0.26 10.48
N THR A 316 23.54 1.07 10.45
CA THR A 316 24.07 1.95 11.51
C THR A 316 23.17 1.89 12.75
N LYS A 317 23.77 1.61 13.92
CA LYS A 317 23.06 1.78 15.18
C LYS A 317 22.69 3.27 15.36
N PRO A 318 21.47 3.60 15.82
CA PRO A 318 21.11 4.98 16.07
C PRO A 318 22.10 5.61 17.06
N ILE A 319 22.73 6.72 16.66
CA ILE A 319 23.64 7.49 17.48
C ILE A 319 22.84 8.67 18.03
N GLY A 320 22.84 8.85 19.36
CA GLY A 320 22.24 10.01 19.99
C GLY A 320 22.90 11.33 19.56
N VAL A 321 22.20 12.44 19.71
CA VAL A 321 22.68 13.79 19.37
C VAL A 321 23.97 14.19 20.08
N ASP A 322 24.36 13.46 21.10
CA ASP A 322 25.62 13.63 21.88
C ASP A 322 26.74 12.64 21.44
N GLY A 323 26.53 11.88 20.38
CA GLY A 323 27.50 10.88 19.88
C GLY A 323 27.53 9.58 20.68
N THR A 324 26.64 9.39 21.65
CA THR A 324 26.49 8.13 22.35
C THR A 324 25.50 7.21 21.66
N PRO A 325 25.69 5.86 21.67
CA PRO A 325 24.69 4.93 21.19
C PRO A 325 23.39 5.13 21.98
N VAL A 326 22.27 5.38 21.30
CA VAL A 326 20.96 5.41 21.98
C VAL A 326 20.63 3.98 22.36
N ILE A 327 20.93 3.65 23.61
CA ILE A 327 20.33 2.50 24.28
C ILE A 327 18.92 2.97 24.61
N SER A 328 17.89 2.37 23.99
CA SER A 328 16.49 2.71 24.25
C SER A 328 16.03 2.13 25.60
N ASP A 329 16.70 2.51 26.67
CA ASP A 329 16.30 2.23 28.05
C ASP A 329 15.44 3.37 28.66
N ALA A 330 14.90 4.26 27.84
CA ALA A 330 13.91 5.19 28.34
C ALA A 330 12.63 4.38 28.66
N PRO A 331 12.21 4.33 29.95
CA PRO A 331 10.90 3.75 30.28
C PRO A 331 9.86 4.49 29.47
N ALA A 332 8.93 3.76 28.85
CA ALA A 332 7.77 4.35 28.17
C ALA A 332 7.20 5.43 29.07
N PRO A 333 6.89 6.64 28.54
CA PRO A 333 6.23 7.67 29.33
C PRO A 333 5.00 7.03 29.96
N ALA A 334 4.90 7.12 31.30
CA ALA A 334 3.78 6.57 32.04
C ALA A 334 2.50 7.12 31.40
N ILE A 335 1.65 6.24 30.92
CA ILE A 335 0.31 6.59 30.48
C ILE A 335 -0.33 7.28 31.67
N PRO A 336 -0.78 8.56 31.54
CA PRO A 336 -1.47 9.21 32.65
C PRO A 336 -2.68 8.35 33.01
N GLU A 337 -2.71 7.83 34.23
CA GLU A 337 -3.86 7.11 34.74
C GLU A 337 -5.07 8.02 34.55
N ILE A 338 -5.99 7.60 33.70
CA ILE A 338 -7.31 8.25 33.63
C ILE A 338 -7.91 8.07 35.00
N PRO A 339 -8.13 9.18 35.76
CA PRO A 339 -8.72 9.05 37.07
C PRO A 339 -10.04 8.33 36.91
N SER A 340 -10.20 7.21 37.60
CA SER A 340 -11.44 6.45 37.71
C SER A 340 -12.47 7.21 38.52
N ASN A 341 -12.76 8.44 38.10
CA ASN A 341 -13.92 9.16 38.61
C ASN A 341 -15.13 8.46 38.00
N GLY A 342 -15.68 7.56 38.79
CA GLY A 342 -16.88 6.84 38.48
C GLY A 342 -17.97 7.79 37.97
N LEU A 343 -18.18 7.78 36.67
CA LEU A 343 -19.46 8.19 36.16
C LEU A 343 -20.45 7.12 36.60
N GLY A 344 -21.03 7.36 37.78
CA GLY A 344 -22.19 6.66 38.24
C GLY A 344 -23.30 6.82 37.25
N VAL A 345 -23.35 5.90 36.28
CA VAL A 345 -24.53 5.78 35.43
C VAL A 345 -25.63 5.26 36.31
N SER A 346 -26.52 6.17 36.75
CA SER A 346 -27.73 5.79 37.46
C SER A 346 -28.49 4.77 36.62
N THR A 347 -28.90 3.68 37.22
CA THR A 347 -29.74 2.64 36.64
C THR A 347 -30.97 3.17 35.91
N THR A 348 -31.42 4.36 36.24
CA THR A 348 -32.53 5.09 35.59
C THR A 348 -32.15 5.56 34.18
N GLY A 349 -30.88 5.94 33.90
CA GLY A 349 -30.44 6.34 32.57
C GLY A 349 -30.38 5.20 31.58
N MET A 350 -30.04 3.99 32.04
CA MET A 350 -29.97 2.80 31.19
C MET A 350 -31.35 2.30 30.73
N ILE A 351 -32.38 2.48 31.54
CA ILE A 351 -33.76 2.11 31.22
C ILE A 351 -34.34 3.05 30.14
N ILE A 352 -34.02 4.35 30.21
CA ILE A 352 -34.46 5.32 29.18
C ILE A 352 -33.81 5.06 27.85
N PHE A 353 -32.53 4.66 27.82
CA PHE A 353 -31.85 4.34 26.55
C PHE A 353 -32.40 3.07 25.87
N LEU A 354 -32.78 2.06 26.66
CA LEU A 354 -33.44 0.84 26.16
C LEU A 354 -34.87 1.08 25.69
N LEU A 355 -35.61 2.03 26.33
CA LEU A 355 -36.96 2.40 25.88
C LEU A 355 -36.97 3.21 24.59
N ILE A 356 -35.97 4.05 24.34
CA ILE A 356 -35.86 4.81 23.07
C ILE A 356 -35.44 3.87 21.92
N ALA A 357 -34.57 2.92 22.16
CA ALA A 357 -34.20 1.89 21.15
C ALA A 357 -35.35 0.92 20.83
N GLY A 358 -36.22 0.63 21.81
CA GLY A 358 -37.42 -0.20 21.62
C GLY A 358 -38.51 0.49 20.79
N LEU A 359 -38.67 1.81 20.93
CA LEU A 359 -39.71 2.57 20.21
C LEU A 359 -39.38 2.82 18.73
N THR A 360 -38.11 2.87 18.37
CA THR A 360 -37.68 2.99 16.97
C THR A 360 -37.76 1.67 16.19
N GLY A 361 -37.68 0.53 16.87
CA GLY A 361 -37.81 -0.81 16.25
C GLY A 361 -39.26 -1.16 15.82
N ILE A 362 -40.24 -0.65 16.51
CA ILE A 362 -41.66 -0.92 16.24
C ILE A 362 -42.19 -0.10 15.06
N GLY A 363 -41.61 1.07 14.82
CA GLY A 363 -42.00 1.94 13.68
C GLY A 363 -41.61 1.38 12.31
N LEU A 364 -40.53 0.59 12.22
CA LEU A 364 -40.05 0.02 10.96
C LEU A 364 -40.78 -1.28 10.54
N LEU A 365 -41.43 -1.96 11.48
CA LEU A 365 -42.23 -3.16 11.16
C LEU A 365 -43.64 -2.83 10.65
N ARG A 366 -44.15 -1.63 10.89
CA ARG A 366 -45.51 -1.23 10.44
C ARG A 366 -45.53 -0.63 9.04
N MET A 367 -44.40 -0.21 8.48
CA MET A 367 -44.33 0.33 7.12
C MET A 367 -44.17 -0.74 6.00
N LYS A 368 -43.99 -2.01 6.34
CA LYS A 368 -43.79 -3.10 5.37
C LYS A 368 -45.06 -3.89 5.04
N THR A 369 -46.18 -3.55 5.66
CA THR A 369 -47.46 -4.30 5.47
C THR A 369 -48.56 -3.54 4.73
N ILE A 370 -48.28 -2.32 4.20
CA ILE A 370 -49.33 -1.50 3.50
C ILE A 370 -49.18 -1.50 1.96
N ASN A 371 -48.25 -2.25 1.37
CA ASN A 371 -48.11 -2.34 -0.09
C ASN A 371 -48.30 -3.76 -0.62
N LYS A 372 -49.48 -4.38 -0.30
CA LYS A 372 -50.04 -5.48 -1.06
C LYS A 372 -51.56 -5.41 -0.92
N GLU A 373 -52.18 -4.62 -1.72
CA GLU A 373 -53.56 -4.78 -2.28
C GLU A 373 -53.95 -3.47 -2.96
N GLY A 374 -54.01 -3.55 -4.29
CA GLY A 374 -54.49 -2.48 -5.17
C GLY A 374 -53.89 -2.56 -6.54
#